data_f96de58d5dad087c507fc5a4ae493136
#
_entry.id   f96de58d5dad087c507fc5a4ae493136
#
_cell.length_a   1.000
_cell.length_b   1.000
_cell.length_c   1.000
_cell.angle_alpha   90.00
_cell.angle_beta   90.00
_cell.angle_gamma   90.00
#
_symmetry.space_group_name_H-M   'P 1'
#
loop_
_entity.id
_entity.type
_entity.pdbx_description
1 polymer ?
#
loop_
_entity_poly.entity_id
_entity_poly.type
_entity_poly.pdbx_seq_one_letter_code
_entity_poly.pdbx_strand_id
1 'polypeptide(L)'
;MWCIPPECDAEFVCAMENVLAVYKRPYDPKHPVVCFDEKSKQLVGEVARPMPAAPGQPQRHDYEYVRNGTANLFLMVEPLRGWRQVNVTTRRTKLDFARQLKDLLDVHYPAARTITLVMDNLNTHRMSCLYEAFPPEEARRIVEKIEVVHTPKHGSWLNMAECRAERAGEAVPGRADRRRSDATGAGDDLERGSE
;
A
#
# COMPACT_ATOMS: atom_id res chain seq x y z
N MET A 1 -19.79 0.79 0.21
CA MET A 1 -20.96 0.25 0.95
C MET A 1 -20.48 -0.96 1.74
N TRP A 2 -20.54 -0.91 3.06
CA TRP A 2 -20.13 -2.00 3.94
C TRP A 2 -21.20 -3.07 3.94
N CYS A 3 -20.95 -4.21 3.33
CA CYS A 3 -21.90 -5.31 3.32
C CYS A 3 -21.53 -6.28 4.45
N ILE A 4 -22.29 -6.25 5.53
CA ILE A 4 -22.29 -7.35 6.49
C ILE A 4 -23.09 -8.46 5.79
N PRO A 5 -22.52 -9.67 5.65
CA PRO A 5 -23.29 -10.78 5.06
C PRO A 5 -24.58 -10.98 5.86
N PRO A 6 -25.73 -11.21 5.19
CA PRO A 6 -27.01 -11.42 5.90
C PRO A 6 -26.99 -12.67 6.79
N GLU A 7 -26.08 -13.60 6.54
CA GLU A 7 -25.86 -14.80 7.34
C GLU A 7 -24.46 -14.74 7.93
N CYS A 8 -24.34 -14.21 9.16
CA CYS A 8 -23.12 -14.33 9.95
C CYS A 8 -23.00 -15.78 10.42
N ASP A 9 -22.20 -16.57 9.72
CA ASP A 9 -21.86 -17.91 10.19
C ASP A 9 -20.86 -17.85 11.36
N ALA A 10 -20.72 -18.95 12.07
CA ALA A 10 -19.83 -19.02 13.23
C ALA A 10 -18.34 -18.77 12.83
N GLU A 11 -17.94 -19.13 11.62
CA GLU A 11 -16.59 -18.90 11.11
C GLU A 11 -16.31 -17.41 10.92
N PHE A 12 -17.28 -16.66 10.37
CA PHE A 12 -17.17 -15.21 10.22
C PHE A 12 -16.99 -14.53 11.59
N VAL A 13 -17.86 -14.87 12.56
CA VAL A 13 -17.81 -14.28 13.90
C VAL A 13 -16.49 -14.60 14.58
N CYS A 14 -16.03 -15.83 14.55
CA CYS A 14 -14.77 -16.26 15.15
C CYS A 14 -13.59 -15.50 14.53
N ALA A 15 -13.50 -15.41 13.20
CA ALA A 15 -12.41 -14.71 12.53
C ALA A 15 -12.48 -13.20 12.81
N MET A 16 -13.66 -12.60 12.85
CA MET A 16 -13.86 -11.19 13.21
C MET A 16 -13.37 -10.92 14.64
N GLU A 17 -13.78 -11.75 15.61
CA GLU A 17 -13.37 -11.58 17.01
C GLU A 17 -11.85 -11.72 17.17
N ASN A 18 -11.20 -12.64 16.45
CA ASN A 18 -9.76 -12.79 16.45
C ASN A 18 -9.05 -11.51 15.95
N VAL A 19 -9.51 -10.90 14.86
CA VAL A 19 -8.96 -9.64 14.36
C VAL A 19 -9.17 -8.51 15.37
N LEU A 20 -10.38 -8.39 15.94
CA LEU A 20 -10.67 -7.37 16.95
C LEU A 20 -9.86 -7.56 18.24
N ALA A 21 -9.61 -8.80 18.64
CA ALA A 21 -8.75 -9.11 19.80
C ALA A 21 -7.30 -8.67 19.55
N VAL A 22 -6.78 -8.84 18.32
CA VAL A 22 -5.46 -8.35 17.93
C VAL A 22 -5.40 -6.81 18.04
N TYR A 23 -6.39 -6.09 17.56
CA TYR A 23 -6.41 -4.63 17.62
C TYR A 23 -6.59 -4.05 19.03
N LYS A 24 -7.08 -4.85 19.98
CA LYS A 24 -7.18 -4.45 21.40
C LYS A 24 -5.87 -4.65 22.17
N ARG A 25 -4.88 -5.34 21.58
CA ARG A 25 -3.55 -5.53 22.24
C ARG A 25 -2.92 -4.15 22.48
N PRO A 26 -2.27 -3.94 23.64
CA PRO A 26 -1.49 -2.73 23.87
C PRO A 26 -0.30 -2.67 22.89
N TYR A 27 0.18 -1.46 22.60
CA TYR A 27 1.36 -1.31 21.76
C TYR A 27 2.59 -1.96 22.39
N ASP A 28 3.25 -2.83 21.64
CA ASP A 28 4.54 -3.42 22.00
C ASP A 28 5.48 -3.39 20.79
N PRO A 29 6.61 -2.65 20.85
CA PRO A 29 7.55 -2.54 19.74
C PRO A 29 8.27 -3.87 19.41
N LYS A 30 8.24 -4.84 20.32
CA LYS A 30 8.78 -6.19 20.07
C LYS A 30 7.78 -7.13 19.42
N HIS A 31 6.49 -6.80 19.52
CA HIS A 31 5.37 -7.56 18.96
C HIS A 31 4.41 -6.63 18.19
N PRO A 32 4.90 -5.91 17.15
CA PRO A 32 4.07 -5.00 16.40
C PRO A 32 2.93 -5.72 15.67
N VAL A 33 1.81 -5.03 15.53
CA VAL A 33 0.67 -5.47 14.71
C VAL A 33 0.69 -4.69 13.40
N VAL A 34 0.88 -5.39 12.30
CA VAL A 34 0.95 -4.80 10.96
C VAL A 34 -0.21 -5.33 10.10
N CYS A 35 -0.96 -4.44 9.50
CA CYS A 35 -1.96 -4.78 8.50
C CYS A 35 -1.32 -4.73 7.11
N PHE A 36 -1.58 -5.73 6.30
CA PHE A 36 -1.04 -5.87 4.95
C PHE A 36 -2.16 -5.95 3.93
N ASP A 37 -2.03 -5.23 2.82
CA ASP A 37 -2.99 -5.24 1.72
C ASP A 37 -2.32 -5.04 0.37
N GLU A 38 -2.98 -5.50 -0.70
CA GLU A 38 -2.54 -5.33 -2.07
C GLU A 38 -3.61 -4.65 -2.93
N LYS A 39 -3.22 -3.62 -3.68
CA LYS A 39 -4.11 -2.93 -4.59
C LYS A 39 -3.50 -2.74 -5.96
N SER A 40 -4.18 -3.22 -7.00
CA SER A 40 -3.79 -2.94 -8.39
C SER A 40 -4.41 -1.61 -8.83
N LYS A 41 -3.62 -0.76 -9.47
CA LYS A 41 -4.05 0.53 -10.01
C LYS A 41 -3.76 0.57 -11.50
N GLN A 42 -4.80 0.81 -12.30
CA GLN A 42 -4.62 1.07 -13.72
C GLN A 42 -3.99 2.45 -13.90
N LEU A 43 -2.91 2.52 -14.66
CA LEU A 43 -2.29 3.78 -15.04
C LEU A 43 -2.99 4.31 -16.28
N VAL A 44 -3.54 5.51 -16.15
CA VAL A 44 -4.24 6.19 -17.25
C VAL A 44 -3.48 7.46 -17.63
N GLY A 45 -3.40 7.72 -18.94
CA GLY A 45 -2.89 8.97 -19.49
C GLY A 45 -4.02 9.74 -20.19
N GLU A 46 -3.91 11.05 -20.23
CA GLU A 46 -4.84 11.91 -20.94
C GLU A 46 -4.55 11.84 -22.45
N VAL A 47 -5.58 11.75 -23.28
CA VAL A 47 -5.49 11.81 -24.75
C VAL A 47 -5.35 13.27 -25.19
N ALA A 48 -6.19 14.14 -24.65
CA ALA A 48 -6.17 15.57 -24.91
C ALA A 48 -5.71 16.36 -23.67
N ARG A 49 -5.08 17.53 -23.88
CA ARG A 49 -4.71 18.39 -22.77
C ARG A 49 -5.97 18.95 -22.11
N PRO A 50 -6.11 18.87 -20.78
CA PRO A 50 -7.22 19.48 -20.08
C PRO A 50 -7.26 20.99 -20.34
N MET A 51 -8.45 21.51 -20.54
CA MET A 51 -8.65 22.96 -20.63
C MET A 51 -8.73 23.52 -19.21
N PRO A 52 -7.84 24.45 -18.83
CA PRO A 52 -7.88 25.05 -17.49
C PRO A 52 -9.16 25.85 -17.29
N ALA A 53 -9.57 26.01 -16.03
CA ALA A 53 -10.67 26.87 -15.66
C ALA A 53 -10.37 28.33 -16.03
N ALA A 54 -11.36 29.03 -16.62
CA ALA A 54 -11.34 30.46 -16.91
C ALA A 54 -12.58 31.11 -16.30
N PRO A 55 -12.62 32.44 -16.12
CA PRO A 55 -13.82 33.14 -15.63
C PRO A 55 -15.05 32.77 -16.44
N GLY A 56 -16.09 32.21 -15.78
CA GLY A 56 -17.32 31.74 -16.43
C GLY A 56 -17.22 30.38 -17.16
N GLN A 57 -16.04 29.74 -17.16
CA GLN A 57 -15.83 28.42 -17.78
C GLN A 57 -15.18 27.45 -16.77
N PRO A 58 -15.89 26.37 -16.36
CA PRO A 58 -15.30 25.36 -15.52
C PRO A 58 -14.19 24.60 -16.25
N GLN A 59 -13.24 24.05 -15.51
CA GLN A 59 -12.22 23.17 -16.07
C GLN A 59 -12.88 22.00 -16.80
N ARG A 60 -12.40 21.69 -18.00
CA ARG A 60 -12.88 20.56 -18.80
C ARG A 60 -11.79 19.54 -18.96
N HIS A 61 -12.12 18.27 -18.72
CA HIS A 61 -11.30 17.10 -18.99
C HIS A 61 -11.95 16.30 -20.11
N ASP A 62 -11.10 15.69 -20.93
CA ASP A 62 -11.57 14.68 -21.87
C ASP A 62 -11.98 13.42 -21.10
N TYR A 63 -13.02 12.73 -21.55
CA TYR A 63 -13.40 11.43 -21.00
C TYR A 63 -12.60 10.28 -21.62
N GLU A 64 -11.89 10.53 -22.73
CA GLU A 64 -11.00 9.56 -23.34
C GLU A 64 -9.67 9.49 -22.58
N TYR A 65 -9.17 8.28 -22.41
CA TYR A 65 -7.89 8.05 -21.74
C TYR A 65 -7.11 6.91 -22.41
N VAL A 66 -5.78 7.01 -22.35
CA VAL A 66 -4.87 5.95 -22.77
C VAL A 66 -4.51 5.09 -21.56
N ARG A 67 -4.53 3.77 -21.74
CA ARG A 67 -4.08 2.83 -20.71
C ARG A 67 -2.56 2.67 -20.78
N ASN A 68 -1.86 3.10 -19.74
CA ASN A 68 -0.41 3.05 -19.62
C ASN A 68 0.08 1.86 -18.76
N GLY A 69 -0.72 0.79 -18.70
CA GLY A 69 -0.40 -0.39 -17.92
C GLY A 69 -1.03 -0.40 -16.54
N THR A 70 -0.51 -1.25 -15.67
CA THR A 70 -0.99 -1.43 -14.29
C THR A 70 0.18 -1.38 -13.33
N ALA A 71 0.05 -0.62 -12.25
CA ALA A 71 0.94 -0.69 -11.11
C ALA A 71 0.26 -1.45 -9.96
N ASN A 72 1.03 -2.18 -9.18
CA ASN A 72 0.56 -2.87 -8.00
C ASN A 72 1.18 -2.22 -6.76
N LEU A 73 0.36 -2.01 -5.76
CA LEU A 73 0.71 -1.36 -4.51
C LEU A 73 0.64 -2.43 -3.41
N PHE A 74 1.76 -2.65 -2.72
CA PHE A 74 1.78 -3.38 -1.46
C PHE A 74 1.75 -2.35 -0.34
N LEU A 75 0.73 -2.41 0.48
CA LEU A 75 0.49 -1.48 1.57
C LEU A 75 0.66 -2.18 2.91
N MET A 76 1.49 -1.62 3.77
CA MET A 76 1.70 -2.05 5.14
C MET A 76 1.39 -0.90 6.09
N VAL A 77 0.61 -1.18 7.13
CA VAL A 77 0.20 -0.18 8.11
C VAL A 77 0.31 -0.77 9.52
N GLU A 78 1.02 -0.09 10.42
CA GLU A 78 0.97 -0.34 11.86
C GLU A 78 0.00 0.65 12.50
N PRO A 79 -1.22 0.23 12.86
CA PRO A 79 -2.27 1.15 13.31
C PRO A 79 -1.93 1.93 14.57
N LEU A 80 -1.30 1.26 15.56
CA LEU A 80 -1.02 1.85 16.86
C LEU A 80 0.12 2.88 16.83
N ARG A 81 1.10 2.70 15.93
CA ARG A 81 2.21 3.62 15.74
C ARG A 81 1.92 4.69 14.68
N GLY A 82 0.93 4.45 13.84
CA GLY A 82 0.65 5.31 12.66
C GLY A 82 1.68 5.16 11.55
N TRP A 83 2.55 4.14 11.60
CA TRP A 83 3.52 3.86 10.56
C TRP A 83 2.84 3.25 9.33
N ARG A 84 3.35 3.60 8.17
CA ARG A 84 2.89 3.07 6.89
C ARG A 84 4.02 2.99 5.89
N GLN A 85 3.98 1.96 5.06
CA GLN A 85 4.86 1.77 3.92
C GLN A 85 4.04 1.39 2.70
N VAL A 86 4.39 1.95 1.55
CA VAL A 86 3.79 1.61 0.26
C VAL A 86 4.91 1.27 -0.71
N ASN A 87 4.88 0.07 -1.24
CA ASN A 87 5.80 -0.38 -2.28
C ASN A 87 5.06 -0.55 -3.59
N VAL A 88 5.59 0.07 -4.64
CA VAL A 88 5.00 0.01 -5.99
C VAL A 88 5.78 -1.02 -6.81
N THR A 89 5.06 -1.96 -7.41
CA THR A 89 5.64 -3.01 -8.24
C THR A 89 4.91 -3.14 -9.57
N THR A 90 5.59 -3.69 -10.57
CA THR A 90 4.97 -3.98 -11.87
C THR A 90 4.14 -5.27 -11.84
N ARG A 91 4.42 -6.15 -10.89
CA ARG A 91 3.77 -7.46 -10.75
C ARG A 91 3.30 -7.67 -9.31
N ARG A 92 2.35 -8.58 -9.15
CA ARG A 92 1.77 -8.98 -7.87
C ARG A 92 1.84 -10.52 -7.77
N THR A 93 3.04 -11.03 -7.66
CA THR A 93 3.28 -12.46 -7.55
C THR A 93 3.52 -12.87 -6.09
N LYS A 94 3.37 -14.17 -5.80
CA LYS A 94 3.74 -14.74 -4.50
C LYS A 94 5.21 -14.48 -4.12
N LEU A 95 6.10 -14.35 -5.11
CA LEU A 95 7.51 -14.00 -4.86
C LEU A 95 7.67 -12.54 -4.47
N ASP A 96 6.86 -11.63 -5.04
CA ASP A 96 6.86 -10.24 -4.63
C ASP A 96 6.34 -10.11 -3.20
N PHE A 97 5.27 -10.83 -2.86
CA PHE A 97 4.77 -10.91 -1.48
C PHE A 97 5.85 -11.43 -0.50
N ALA A 98 6.54 -12.51 -0.85
CA ALA A 98 7.63 -13.05 -0.02
C ALA A 98 8.73 -12.02 0.24
N ARG A 99 9.11 -11.22 -0.77
CA ARG A 99 10.09 -10.14 -0.63
C ARG A 99 9.58 -9.03 0.31
N GLN A 100 8.29 -8.67 0.20
CA GLN A 100 7.70 -7.68 1.11
C GLN A 100 7.76 -8.13 2.57
N LEU A 101 7.53 -9.42 2.85
CA LEU A 101 7.63 -9.97 4.19
C LEU A 101 9.07 -9.95 4.72
N LYS A 102 10.05 -10.24 3.86
CA LYS A 102 11.45 -10.14 4.21
C LYS A 102 11.84 -8.70 4.54
N ASP A 103 11.46 -7.74 3.69
CA ASP A 103 11.75 -6.32 3.91
C ASP A 103 11.06 -5.80 5.18
N LEU A 104 9.85 -6.26 5.46
CA LEU A 104 9.13 -5.94 6.69
C LEU A 104 9.95 -6.32 7.93
N LEU A 105 10.50 -7.54 7.94
CA LEU A 105 11.30 -8.04 9.08
C LEU A 105 12.69 -7.43 9.15
N ASP A 106 13.41 -7.36 8.04
CA ASP A 106 14.83 -7.05 8.04
C ASP A 106 15.10 -5.53 8.01
N VAL A 107 14.21 -4.77 7.38
CA VAL A 107 14.39 -3.33 7.19
C VAL A 107 13.54 -2.52 8.18
N HIS A 108 12.24 -2.86 8.28
CA HIS A 108 11.31 -2.03 9.04
C HIS A 108 11.20 -2.42 10.52
N TYR A 109 11.34 -3.72 10.84
CA TYR A 109 11.21 -4.24 12.20
C TYR A 109 12.34 -5.21 12.59
N PRO A 110 13.63 -4.85 12.42
CA PRO A 110 14.75 -5.75 12.70
C PRO A 110 14.83 -6.18 14.17
N ALA A 111 14.32 -5.34 15.08
CA ALA A 111 14.33 -5.60 16.53
C ALA A 111 13.07 -6.34 17.03
N ALA A 112 12.08 -6.59 16.16
CA ALA A 112 10.88 -7.32 16.54
C ALA A 112 11.19 -8.80 16.83
N ARG A 113 10.53 -9.33 17.84
CA ARG A 113 10.56 -10.77 18.14
C ARG A 113 9.59 -11.52 17.24
N THR A 114 8.35 -11.00 17.16
CA THR A 114 7.28 -11.56 16.32
C THR A 114 6.43 -10.42 15.82
N ILE A 115 6.02 -10.47 14.56
CA ILE A 115 5.07 -9.53 13.96
C ILE A 115 3.74 -10.23 13.79
N THR A 116 2.66 -9.68 14.35
CA THR A 116 1.31 -10.12 14.03
C THR A 116 0.88 -9.45 12.75
N LEU A 117 0.70 -10.24 11.68
CA LEU A 117 0.34 -9.77 10.35
C LEU A 117 -1.15 -10.01 10.08
N VAL A 118 -1.92 -8.93 10.04
CA VAL A 118 -3.35 -8.97 9.67
C VAL A 118 -3.48 -8.77 8.17
N MET A 119 -4.07 -9.74 7.48
CA MET A 119 -4.25 -9.70 6.02
C MET A 119 -5.48 -10.48 5.58
N ASP A 120 -5.89 -10.33 4.34
CA ASP A 120 -6.91 -11.16 3.73
C ASP A 120 -6.39 -12.57 3.39
N ASN A 121 -7.33 -13.49 3.15
CA ASN A 121 -7.00 -14.89 2.87
C ASN A 121 -6.88 -15.13 1.35
N LEU A 122 -6.07 -14.33 0.65
CA LEU A 122 -5.78 -14.54 -0.77
C LEU A 122 -4.85 -15.76 -0.98
N ASN A 123 -5.05 -16.47 -2.08
CA ASN A 123 -4.23 -17.63 -2.44
C ASN A 123 -2.73 -17.29 -2.61
N THR A 124 -2.41 -16.05 -2.96
CA THR A 124 -1.04 -15.52 -3.10
C THR A 124 -0.35 -15.27 -1.77
N HIS A 125 -1.11 -15.18 -0.67
CA HIS A 125 -0.62 -14.82 0.66
C HIS A 125 -0.30 -16.04 1.54
N ARG A 126 0.12 -17.13 0.94
CA ARG A 126 0.52 -18.32 1.71
C ARG A 126 1.96 -18.24 2.13
N MET A 127 2.24 -18.51 3.40
CA MET A 127 3.61 -18.51 3.94
C MET A 127 4.54 -19.51 3.25
N SER A 128 3.99 -20.52 2.56
CA SER A 128 4.76 -21.47 1.75
C SER A 128 5.53 -20.81 0.60
N CYS A 129 5.10 -19.63 0.13
CA CYS A 129 5.81 -18.89 -0.91
C CYS A 129 7.23 -18.46 -0.49
N LEU A 130 7.49 -18.36 0.81
CA LEU A 130 8.82 -18.05 1.35
C LEU A 130 9.83 -19.13 0.99
N TYR A 131 9.42 -20.39 1.01
CA TYR A 131 10.28 -21.53 0.62
C TYR A 131 10.49 -21.65 -0.90
N GLU A 132 9.67 -20.97 -1.70
CA GLU A 132 9.89 -20.83 -3.14
C GLU A 132 10.80 -19.64 -3.47
N ALA A 133 10.80 -18.61 -2.61
CA ALA A 133 11.53 -17.37 -2.84
C ALA A 133 12.94 -17.37 -2.22
N PHE A 134 13.15 -18.10 -1.13
CA PHE A 134 14.37 -18.07 -0.32
C PHE A 134 14.87 -19.47 0.01
N PRO A 135 16.16 -19.61 0.37
CA PRO A 135 16.69 -20.85 0.94
C PRO A 135 15.90 -21.27 2.19
N PRO A 136 15.81 -22.58 2.49
CA PRO A 136 14.95 -23.10 3.57
C PRO A 136 15.22 -22.48 4.94
N GLU A 137 16.48 -22.22 5.28
CA GLU A 137 16.87 -21.60 6.55
C GLU A 137 16.32 -20.17 6.67
N GLU A 138 16.43 -19.39 5.61
CA GLU A 138 15.92 -18.02 5.55
C GLU A 138 14.40 -18.00 5.57
N ALA A 139 13.74 -18.86 4.78
CA ALA A 139 12.29 -19.00 4.79
C ALA A 139 11.79 -19.36 6.20
N ARG A 140 12.43 -20.30 6.86
CA ARG A 140 12.08 -20.73 8.22
C ARG A 140 12.22 -19.59 9.23
N ARG A 141 13.32 -18.84 9.17
CA ARG A 141 13.56 -17.66 10.00
C ARG A 141 12.43 -16.63 9.89
N ILE A 142 11.94 -16.39 8.65
CA ILE A 142 10.85 -15.45 8.40
C ILE A 142 9.53 -16.00 8.95
N VAL A 143 9.21 -17.27 8.66
CA VAL A 143 7.98 -17.92 9.13
C VAL A 143 7.86 -17.89 10.66
N GLU A 144 8.95 -18.14 11.37
CA GLU A 144 8.97 -18.17 12.86
C GLU A 144 8.72 -16.79 13.48
N LYS A 145 8.96 -15.71 12.73
CA LYS A 145 8.77 -14.34 13.20
C LYS A 145 7.43 -13.72 12.80
N ILE A 146 6.59 -14.42 12.05
CA ILE A 146 5.31 -13.90 11.58
C ILE A 146 4.15 -14.74 12.10
N GLU A 147 3.27 -14.13 12.88
CA GLU A 147 1.97 -14.66 13.27
C GLU A 147 0.92 -14.10 12.31
N VAL A 148 0.30 -14.95 11.48
CA VAL A 148 -0.72 -14.51 10.51
C VAL A 148 -2.11 -14.57 11.13
N VAL A 149 -2.86 -13.49 10.99
CA VAL A 149 -4.28 -13.41 11.35
C VAL A 149 -5.07 -12.99 10.12
N HIS A 150 -5.93 -13.87 9.63
CA HIS A 150 -6.74 -13.60 8.46
C HIS A 150 -8.04 -12.90 8.81
N THR A 151 -8.43 -11.93 7.99
CA THR A 151 -9.79 -11.38 8.03
C THR A 151 -10.80 -12.43 7.57
N PRO A 152 -12.05 -12.38 8.06
CA PRO A 152 -13.07 -13.30 7.60
C PRO A 152 -13.39 -13.09 6.11
N LYS A 153 -13.90 -14.12 5.47
CA LYS A 153 -14.40 -14.03 4.09
C LYS A 153 -15.47 -12.93 4.01
N HIS A 154 -15.38 -12.03 3.04
CA HIS A 154 -16.22 -10.83 2.90
C HIS A 154 -16.10 -9.80 4.05
N GLY A 155 -15.08 -9.93 4.89
CA GLY A 155 -14.78 -9.01 6.00
C GLY A 155 -13.46 -8.26 5.83
N SER A 156 -13.01 -8.03 4.60
CA SER A 156 -11.76 -7.33 4.29
C SER A 156 -11.70 -5.90 4.88
N TRP A 157 -12.87 -5.27 5.09
CA TRP A 157 -13.00 -3.99 5.78
C TRP A 157 -12.45 -3.98 7.22
N LEU A 158 -12.24 -5.15 7.83
CA LEU A 158 -11.52 -5.28 9.10
C LEU A 158 -10.01 -5.10 8.96
N ASN A 159 -9.48 -5.17 7.72
CA ASN A 159 -8.09 -4.86 7.45
C ASN A 159 -7.88 -3.34 7.39
N MET A 160 -7.18 -2.79 8.37
CA MET A 160 -6.93 -1.34 8.43
C MET A 160 -6.07 -0.83 7.26
N ALA A 161 -5.31 -1.68 6.57
CA ALA A 161 -4.59 -1.31 5.37
C ALA A 161 -5.55 -1.01 4.21
N GLU A 162 -6.65 -1.78 4.03
CA GLU A 162 -7.66 -1.52 3.02
C GLU A 162 -8.33 -0.16 3.20
N CYS A 163 -8.75 0.17 4.42
CA CYS A 163 -9.35 1.48 4.75
C CYS A 163 -8.42 2.66 4.43
N ARG A 164 -7.10 2.45 4.49
CA ARG A 164 -6.08 3.46 4.17
C ARG A 164 -5.76 3.50 2.68
N ALA A 165 -5.83 2.36 1.98
CA ALA A 165 -5.61 2.25 0.55
C ALA A 165 -6.66 3.02 -0.26
N GLU A 166 -7.92 3.04 0.18
CA GLU A 166 -8.99 3.83 -0.44
C GLU A 166 -8.67 5.32 -0.39
N ARG A 167 -8.28 5.85 0.77
CA ARG A 167 -7.89 7.25 0.93
C ARG A 167 -6.64 7.63 0.14
N ALA A 168 -5.66 6.73 0.03
CA ALA A 168 -4.46 6.95 -0.77
C ALA A 168 -4.78 6.94 -2.28
N GLY A 169 -5.78 6.17 -2.70
CA GLY A 169 -6.27 6.14 -4.09
C GLY A 169 -6.94 7.43 -4.53
N GLU A 170 -7.57 8.16 -3.61
CA GLU A 170 -8.15 9.49 -3.84
C GLU A 170 -7.09 10.59 -3.85
N ALA A 171 -5.97 10.40 -3.14
CA ALA A 171 -4.91 11.39 -2.96
C ALA A 171 -3.78 11.32 -3.98
N VAL A 172 -3.81 10.42 -4.99
CA VAL A 172 -2.88 10.45 -6.11
C VAL A 172 -3.46 11.36 -7.20
N PRO A 173 -3.14 12.66 -7.19
CA PRO A 173 -3.43 13.49 -8.34
C PRO A 173 -2.57 12.97 -9.48
N GLY A 174 -3.14 12.73 -10.63
CA GLY A 174 -2.41 12.58 -11.89
C GLY A 174 -1.77 13.90 -12.34
N ARG A 175 -1.19 14.64 -11.41
CA ARG A 175 -0.44 15.87 -11.63
C ARG A 175 0.98 15.68 -11.14
N ALA A 176 1.87 15.33 -12.06
CA ALA A 176 3.25 15.74 -11.89
C ALA A 176 3.28 17.27 -11.82
N ASP A 177 3.60 17.82 -10.66
CA ASP A 177 3.86 19.24 -10.47
C ASP A 177 5.15 19.60 -11.24
N ARG A 178 4.97 20.05 -12.50
CA ARG A 178 6.07 20.52 -13.35
C ARG A 178 6.51 21.94 -13.00
N ARG A 179 6.27 22.43 -11.79
CA ARG A 179 6.66 23.78 -11.37
C ARG A 179 8.03 23.89 -10.70
N ARG A 180 8.89 22.89 -10.80
CA ARG A 180 10.24 22.96 -10.21
C ARG A 180 11.43 22.96 -11.18
N SER A 181 11.22 23.02 -12.50
CA SER A 181 12.32 23.04 -13.46
C SER A 181 12.61 24.38 -14.14
N ASP A 182 11.84 25.44 -13.87
CA ASP A 182 12.02 26.74 -14.58
C ASP A 182 12.58 27.86 -13.69
N ALA A 183 13.20 27.54 -12.55
CA ALA A 183 13.77 28.52 -11.63
C ALA A 183 15.31 28.51 -11.56
N THR A 184 16.00 27.95 -12.56
CA THR A 184 17.47 28.04 -12.66
C THR A 184 17.88 28.41 -14.08
N GLY A 185 17.63 29.65 -14.45
CA GLY A 185 18.05 30.12 -15.77
C GLY A 185 17.72 31.59 -16.00
N ALA A 186 18.09 32.49 -15.08
CA ALA A 186 18.19 33.91 -15.39
C ALA A 186 19.04 34.61 -14.31
N GLY A 187 20.28 34.81 -14.61
CA GLY A 187 21.13 35.63 -13.75
C GLY A 187 22.62 35.43 -14.02
N ASP A 188 23.09 35.79 -15.19
CA ASP A 188 24.46 36.25 -15.40
C ASP A 188 24.55 36.82 -16.81
N ASP A 189 24.41 38.13 -16.89
CA ASP A 189 24.98 38.97 -17.93
C ASP A 189 24.63 40.43 -17.64
N LEU A 190 25.45 41.10 -16.85
CA LEU A 190 25.60 42.56 -16.84
C LEU A 190 26.81 42.95 -15.93
N GLU A 191 28.00 42.82 -16.47
CA GLU A 191 29.11 43.69 -16.10
C GLU A 191 30.18 43.59 -17.18
N ARG A 192 30.11 44.49 -18.16
CA ARG A 192 31.23 45.07 -18.87
C ARG A 192 30.82 46.33 -19.60
N GLY A 193 31.34 47.45 -19.14
CA GLY A 193 31.33 48.65 -19.93
C GLY A 193 31.43 49.90 -19.10
N SER A 194 32.62 50.30 -18.78
CA SER A 194 33.20 51.60 -19.14
C SER A 194 34.43 51.95 -18.32
N GLU A 195 35.47 52.16 -19.10
CA GLU A 195 36.75 52.84 -18.87
C GLU A 195 37.75 52.16 -17.99
#